data_2290f1063a6322b8160b4adc8fad8623
#
_entry.id   2290f1063a6322b8160b4adc8fad8623
#
_cell.length_a   1.000
_cell.length_b   1.000
_cell.length_c   1.000
_cell.angle_alpha   90.00
_cell.angle_beta   90.00
_cell.angle_gamma   90.00
#
_symmetry.space_group_name_H-M   'P 1'
#
loop_
_entity.id
_entity.type
_entity.pdbx_description
1 polymer ?
#
loop_
_entity_poly.entity_id
_entity_poly.type
_entity_poly.pdbx_seq_one_letter_code
_entity_poly.pdbx_strand_id
1 'polypeptide(L)'
;IKYVKQYGGIADCAVCYTVDPKYPEPSFMQRLMGKKRPQPVFTDAYFLDKAKQMAALGADMITIKDMSGLIPPRRVATLVKLFKKNISIPVDFHTHCTPGYGLASMLAAIVAGVDIVDTNCWYFAEGTGAPAIELVHVFCKKLGVDTGVNMEAVAKINTQLREIRKELNQSVFGADKSEPKAFNPLTDKLPAEIDALFDKAIAAAKADDEDATIDACRKIEAYFGFPAPNELVQKAEIPGGMYSNMVAQLKQLKAEDILPRAMELIPSVRLAAGLPPLVTPTSQIVGAQAVNCALDEKA
;
A
#
# COMPACT_ATOMS: atom_id res chain seq x y z
N ILE A 1 -20.65 -6.84 -9.80
CA ILE A 1 -21.14 -7.92 -8.93
C ILE A 1 -22.10 -8.79 -9.73
N LYS A 2 -23.26 -8.28 -10.16
CA LYS A 2 -24.30 -9.06 -10.85
C LYS A 2 -23.77 -9.94 -12.00
N TYR A 3 -23.02 -9.35 -12.92
CA TYR A 3 -22.50 -10.08 -14.07
C TYR A 3 -21.43 -11.11 -13.70
N VAL A 4 -20.54 -10.79 -12.73
CA VAL A 4 -19.54 -11.76 -12.24
C VAL A 4 -20.24 -13.00 -11.69
N LYS A 5 -21.24 -12.81 -10.84
CA LYS A 5 -22.02 -13.91 -10.25
C LYS A 5 -22.87 -14.69 -11.27
N GLN A 6 -23.40 -14.00 -12.27
CA GLN A 6 -24.14 -14.64 -13.36
C GLN A 6 -23.31 -15.67 -14.13
N TYR A 7 -21.99 -15.46 -14.22
CA TYR A 7 -21.06 -16.36 -14.89
C TYR A 7 -20.28 -17.25 -13.91
N GLY A 8 -20.73 -17.38 -12.66
CA GLY A 8 -20.15 -18.29 -11.66
C GLY A 8 -18.83 -17.78 -11.04
N GLY A 9 -18.48 -16.50 -11.24
CA GLY A 9 -17.30 -15.91 -10.63
C GLY A 9 -17.53 -15.44 -9.19
N ILE A 10 -16.45 -15.29 -8.43
CA ILE A 10 -16.43 -14.69 -7.09
C ILE A 10 -16.35 -13.16 -7.26
N ALA A 11 -17.29 -12.45 -6.66
CA ALA A 11 -17.35 -10.99 -6.72
C ALA A 11 -16.57 -10.38 -5.54
N ASP A 12 -15.28 -10.16 -5.74
CA ASP A 12 -14.47 -9.33 -4.84
C ASP A 12 -14.70 -7.85 -5.15
N CYS A 13 -14.96 -7.06 -4.11
CA CYS A 13 -15.28 -5.65 -4.23
C CYS A 13 -14.34 -4.78 -3.38
N ALA A 14 -13.55 -3.95 -4.06
CA ALA A 14 -12.54 -3.14 -3.42
C ALA A 14 -13.09 -1.79 -2.91
N VAL A 15 -12.88 -1.52 -1.62
CA VAL A 15 -13.00 -0.20 -1.02
C VAL A 15 -11.62 0.45 -1.07
N CYS A 16 -11.44 1.39 -2.01
CA CYS A 16 -10.15 2.05 -2.21
C CYS A 16 -9.85 3.01 -1.05
N TYR A 17 -8.77 2.72 -0.32
CA TYR A 17 -8.29 3.60 0.74
C TYR A 17 -7.66 4.87 0.14
N THR A 18 -7.95 5.99 0.76
CA THR A 18 -7.35 7.27 0.46
C THR A 18 -7.48 8.18 1.68
N VAL A 19 -6.77 9.30 1.66
CA VAL A 19 -6.77 10.30 2.72
C VAL A 19 -7.26 11.65 2.20
N ASP A 20 -7.80 12.45 3.08
CA ASP A 20 -8.14 13.84 2.75
C ASP A 20 -6.85 14.63 2.51
N PRO A 21 -6.81 15.54 1.52
CA PRO A 21 -5.67 16.44 1.34
C PRO A 21 -5.39 17.26 2.59
N LYS A 22 -4.12 17.52 2.86
CA LYS A 22 -3.70 18.41 3.93
C LYS A 22 -4.03 19.85 3.56
N TYR A 23 -5.14 20.36 4.06
CA TYR A 23 -5.52 21.75 3.87
C TYR A 23 -4.72 22.64 4.82
N PRO A 24 -4.18 23.77 4.34
CA PRO A 24 -3.59 24.78 5.23
C PRO A 24 -4.65 25.32 6.18
N GLU A 25 -4.25 25.58 7.42
CA GLU A 25 -5.14 26.21 8.39
C GLU A 25 -5.58 27.59 7.85
N PRO A 26 -6.88 27.93 7.93
CA PRO A 26 -7.34 29.26 7.55
C PRO A 26 -6.63 30.33 8.40
N SER A 27 -6.14 31.39 7.76
CA SER A 27 -5.55 32.53 8.48
C SER A 27 -6.57 33.18 9.44
N PHE A 28 -6.08 33.97 10.42
CA PHE A 28 -6.95 34.66 11.37
C PHE A 28 -8.03 35.46 10.64
N MET A 29 -7.68 36.21 9.59
CA MET A 29 -8.62 37.00 8.79
C MET A 29 -9.65 36.11 8.06
N GLN A 30 -9.23 34.95 7.52
CA GLN A 30 -10.11 34.01 6.86
C GLN A 30 -11.10 33.38 7.85
N ARG A 31 -10.66 33.08 9.09
CA ARG A 31 -11.54 32.59 10.17
C ARG A 31 -12.57 33.66 10.57
N LEU A 32 -12.15 34.91 10.65
CA LEU A 32 -13.04 36.05 10.95
C LEU A 32 -14.10 36.23 9.86
N MET A 33 -13.75 35.96 8.59
CA MET A 33 -14.69 35.95 7.45
C MET A 33 -15.52 34.64 7.33
N GLY A 34 -15.49 33.78 8.37
CA GLY A 34 -16.28 32.56 8.41
C GLY A 34 -15.73 31.39 7.60
N LYS A 35 -14.51 31.48 7.05
CA LYS A 35 -13.88 30.36 6.33
C LYS A 35 -13.54 29.25 7.31
N LYS A 36 -14.18 28.09 7.15
CA LYS A 36 -13.93 26.90 7.96
C LYS A 36 -13.04 25.93 7.18
N ARG A 37 -12.33 25.07 7.91
CA ARG A 37 -11.62 23.93 7.31
C ARG A 37 -12.68 23.00 6.67
N PRO A 38 -12.43 22.46 5.48
CA PRO A 38 -13.30 21.45 4.91
C PRO A 38 -13.47 20.26 5.87
N GLN A 39 -14.69 19.72 5.93
CA GLN A 39 -14.93 18.51 6.73
C GLN A 39 -14.23 17.31 6.09
N PRO A 40 -13.67 16.38 6.88
CA PRO A 40 -13.10 15.16 6.35
C PRO A 40 -14.13 14.34 5.57
N VAL A 41 -13.76 13.89 4.38
CA VAL A 41 -14.59 13.04 3.52
C VAL A 41 -14.30 11.57 3.79
N PHE A 42 -13.02 11.19 3.89
CA PHE A 42 -12.58 9.81 3.99
C PHE A 42 -12.51 9.33 5.45
N THR A 43 -13.68 9.30 6.08
CA THR A 43 -13.88 8.87 7.48
C THR A 43 -14.15 7.37 7.59
N ASP A 44 -14.13 6.82 8.80
CA ASP A 44 -14.55 5.45 9.08
C ASP A 44 -15.96 5.16 8.58
N ALA A 45 -16.86 6.14 8.74
CA ALA A 45 -18.23 6.03 8.25
C ALA A 45 -18.28 5.93 6.72
N TYR A 46 -17.44 6.68 6.00
CA TYR A 46 -17.34 6.60 4.54
C TYR A 46 -16.94 5.20 4.09
N PHE A 47 -15.83 4.67 4.64
CA PHE A 47 -15.32 3.35 4.23
C PHE A 47 -16.29 2.24 4.58
N LEU A 48 -16.88 2.29 5.77
CA LEU A 48 -17.89 1.31 6.19
C LEU A 48 -19.16 1.37 5.33
N ASP A 49 -19.62 2.56 4.98
CA ASP A 49 -20.79 2.73 4.12
C ASP A 49 -20.57 2.09 2.75
N LYS A 50 -19.38 2.32 2.13
CA LYS A 50 -19.00 1.69 0.86
C LYS A 50 -18.98 0.17 0.95
N ALA A 51 -18.36 -0.37 2.00
CA ALA A 51 -18.32 -1.81 2.23
C ALA A 51 -19.72 -2.41 2.39
N LYS A 52 -20.60 -1.77 3.18
CA LYS A 52 -21.98 -2.21 3.36
C LYS A 52 -22.78 -2.17 2.07
N GLN A 53 -22.65 -1.11 1.26
CA GLN A 53 -23.33 -1.00 -0.03
C GLN A 53 -22.92 -2.15 -0.97
N MET A 54 -21.61 -2.47 -1.06
CA MET A 54 -21.12 -3.56 -1.89
C MET A 54 -21.58 -4.92 -1.40
N ALA A 55 -21.55 -5.16 -0.08
CA ALA A 55 -22.08 -6.37 0.53
C ALA A 55 -23.58 -6.54 0.25
N ALA A 56 -24.36 -5.46 0.38
CA ALA A 56 -25.83 -5.47 0.08
C ALA A 56 -26.11 -5.75 -1.41
N LEU A 57 -25.22 -5.38 -2.32
CA LEU A 57 -25.31 -5.70 -3.74
C LEU A 57 -24.89 -7.15 -4.06
N GLY A 58 -24.49 -7.93 -3.05
CA GLY A 58 -24.14 -9.34 -3.17
C GLY A 58 -22.67 -9.62 -3.47
N ALA A 59 -21.75 -8.75 -3.03
CA ALA A 59 -20.33 -9.07 -3.04
C ALA A 59 -20.06 -10.34 -2.23
N ASP A 60 -19.10 -11.14 -2.65
CA ASP A 60 -18.68 -12.36 -1.95
C ASP A 60 -17.56 -12.07 -0.93
N MET A 61 -16.80 -11.00 -1.14
CA MET A 61 -15.79 -10.49 -0.21
C MET A 61 -15.56 -8.98 -0.44
N ILE A 62 -14.95 -8.32 0.55
CA ILE A 62 -14.59 -6.90 0.49
C ILE A 62 -13.08 -6.74 0.71
N THR A 63 -12.42 -6.13 -0.25
CA THR A 63 -11.01 -5.76 -0.14
C THR A 63 -10.84 -4.34 0.38
N ILE A 64 -10.11 -4.15 1.48
CA ILE A 64 -9.54 -2.86 1.87
C ILE A 64 -8.32 -2.64 0.96
N LYS A 65 -8.50 -1.82 -0.09
CA LYS A 65 -7.49 -1.67 -1.14
C LYS A 65 -6.65 -0.41 -0.93
N ASP A 66 -5.44 -0.60 -0.44
CA ASP A 66 -4.43 0.45 -0.25
C ASP A 66 -3.35 0.39 -1.34
N MET A 67 -3.71 0.80 -2.55
CA MET A 67 -2.77 0.81 -3.69
C MET A 67 -1.65 1.84 -3.56
N SER A 68 -1.72 2.73 -2.61
CA SER A 68 -0.70 3.74 -2.35
C SER A 68 0.27 3.34 -1.24
N GLY A 69 -0.05 2.28 -0.48
CA GLY A 69 0.71 1.86 0.70
C GLY A 69 0.66 2.88 1.85
N LEU A 70 -0.39 3.69 1.92
CA LEU A 70 -0.50 4.83 2.85
C LEU A 70 -1.15 4.49 4.18
N ILE A 71 -1.76 3.32 4.27
CA ILE A 71 -2.45 2.89 5.49
C ILE A 71 -1.43 2.52 6.58
N PRO A 72 -1.33 3.24 7.69
CA PRO A 72 -0.44 2.85 8.78
C PRO A 72 -1.03 1.69 9.59
N PRO A 73 -0.21 0.95 10.38
CA PRO A 73 -0.62 -0.26 11.10
C PRO A 73 -1.87 -0.09 11.98
N ARG A 74 -1.94 0.96 12.78
CA ARG A 74 -3.10 1.24 13.64
C ARG A 74 -4.37 1.49 12.85
N ARG A 75 -4.23 2.18 11.72
CA ARG A 75 -5.35 2.51 10.85
C ARG A 75 -5.95 1.27 10.19
N VAL A 76 -5.14 0.38 9.65
CA VAL A 76 -5.66 -0.86 9.05
C VAL A 76 -6.29 -1.77 10.10
N ALA A 77 -5.68 -1.92 11.28
CA ALA A 77 -6.27 -2.68 12.38
C ALA A 77 -7.66 -2.16 12.77
N THR A 78 -7.83 -0.83 12.80
CA THR A 78 -9.13 -0.17 13.04
C THR A 78 -10.14 -0.52 11.96
N LEU A 79 -9.79 -0.40 10.68
CA LEU A 79 -10.68 -0.69 9.57
C LEU A 79 -11.06 -2.16 9.48
N VAL A 80 -10.10 -3.08 9.67
CA VAL A 80 -10.37 -4.53 9.71
C VAL A 80 -11.39 -4.85 10.80
N LYS A 81 -11.14 -4.40 12.04
CA LYS A 81 -12.07 -4.62 13.17
C LYS A 81 -13.45 -4.00 12.90
N LEU A 82 -13.49 -2.81 12.28
CA LEU A 82 -14.73 -2.13 11.94
C LEU A 82 -15.54 -2.92 10.89
N PHE A 83 -14.88 -3.41 9.83
CA PHE A 83 -15.53 -4.20 8.79
C PHE A 83 -16.00 -5.55 9.34
N LYS A 84 -15.13 -6.30 10.02
CA LYS A 84 -15.45 -7.59 10.65
C LYS A 84 -16.64 -7.51 11.63
N LYS A 85 -16.81 -6.39 12.32
CA LYS A 85 -17.96 -6.16 13.22
C LYS A 85 -19.27 -5.90 12.47
N ASN A 86 -19.23 -5.36 11.24
CA ASN A 86 -20.38 -4.81 10.57
C ASN A 86 -20.80 -5.52 9.29
N ILE A 87 -19.93 -6.35 8.70
CA ILE A 87 -20.21 -7.15 7.50
C ILE A 87 -19.87 -8.62 7.78
N SER A 88 -20.66 -9.54 7.19
CA SER A 88 -20.56 -10.97 7.44
C SER A 88 -19.78 -11.75 6.38
N ILE A 89 -19.34 -11.08 5.31
CA ILE A 89 -18.51 -11.67 4.25
C ILE A 89 -17.03 -11.44 4.54
N PRO A 90 -16.12 -12.26 3.97
CA PRO A 90 -14.69 -12.13 4.18
C PRO A 90 -14.15 -10.73 3.88
N VAL A 91 -13.16 -10.32 4.66
CA VAL A 91 -12.42 -9.07 4.48
C VAL A 91 -11.01 -9.41 4.02
N ASP A 92 -10.62 -8.86 2.88
CA ASP A 92 -9.28 -8.91 2.33
C ASP A 92 -8.53 -7.61 2.56
N PHE A 93 -7.21 -7.67 2.66
CA PHE A 93 -6.32 -6.51 2.75
C PHE A 93 -5.25 -6.56 1.68
N HIS A 94 -5.29 -5.54 0.81
CA HIS A 94 -4.32 -5.29 -0.25
C HIS A 94 -3.55 -4.00 0.04
N THR A 95 -2.22 -4.05 0.05
CA THR A 95 -1.36 -2.87 0.24
C THR A 95 -0.08 -2.96 -0.59
N HIS A 96 0.62 -1.83 -0.70
CA HIS A 96 1.93 -1.69 -1.33
C HIS A 96 2.97 -1.19 -0.33
N CYS A 97 4.26 -1.41 -0.63
CA CYS A 97 5.35 -1.10 0.30
C CYS A 97 6.08 0.22 0.00
N THR A 98 5.70 0.97 -1.06
CA THR A 98 6.44 2.16 -1.51
C THR A 98 6.71 3.19 -0.41
N PRO A 99 5.73 3.59 0.44
CA PRO A 99 5.96 4.53 1.55
C PRO A 99 6.59 3.90 2.80
N GLY A 100 6.74 2.55 2.82
CA GLY A 100 7.38 1.81 3.90
C GLY A 100 6.44 1.40 5.06
N TYR A 101 5.13 1.35 4.83
CA TYR A 101 4.18 0.81 5.82
C TYR A 101 3.76 -0.63 5.52
N GLY A 102 3.92 -1.11 4.28
CA GLY A 102 3.29 -2.31 3.76
C GLY A 102 3.40 -3.54 4.65
N LEU A 103 4.62 -3.97 5.01
CA LEU A 103 4.84 -5.15 5.85
C LEU A 103 4.28 -4.97 7.27
N ALA A 104 4.46 -3.80 7.88
CA ALA A 104 3.95 -3.49 9.22
C ALA A 104 2.42 -3.46 9.25
N SER A 105 1.80 -2.86 8.23
CA SER A 105 0.34 -2.80 8.10
C SER A 105 -0.26 -4.18 7.80
N MET A 106 0.44 -5.00 7.01
CA MET A 106 0.06 -6.39 6.78
C MET A 106 0.03 -7.19 8.09
N LEU A 107 1.09 -7.09 8.90
CA LEU A 107 1.14 -7.73 10.21
C LEU A 107 0.00 -7.24 11.12
N ALA A 108 -0.26 -5.93 11.16
CA ALA A 108 -1.34 -5.37 11.96
C ALA A 108 -2.73 -5.83 11.50
N ALA A 109 -2.95 -5.98 10.19
CA ALA A 109 -4.18 -6.54 9.64
C ALA A 109 -4.38 -8.01 10.06
N ILE A 110 -3.32 -8.83 10.00
CA ILE A 110 -3.33 -10.24 10.44
C ILE A 110 -3.67 -10.32 11.93
N VAL A 111 -3.02 -9.53 12.77
CA VAL A 111 -3.29 -9.48 14.23
C VAL A 111 -4.72 -8.99 14.51
N ALA A 112 -5.27 -8.12 13.67
CA ALA A 112 -6.65 -7.63 13.77
C ALA A 112 -7.71 -8.65 13.29
N GLY A 113 -7.30 -9.77 12.68
CA GLY A 113 -8.19 -10.86 12.27
C GLY A 113 -8.76 -10.69 10.86
N VAL A 114 -7.99 -10.13 9.94
CA VAL A 114 -8.33 -10.14 8.50
C VAL A 114 -8.44 -11.59 8.00
N ASP A 115 -9.32 -11.82 7.01
CA ASP A 115 -9.55 -13.18 6.51
C ASP A 115 -8.60 -13.55 5.37
N ILE A 116 -8.24 -12.57 4.54
CA ILE A 116 -7.41 -12.75 3.36
C ILE A 116 -6.39 -11.61 3.28
N VAL A 117 -5.22 -11.89 2.73
CA VAL A 117 -4.17 -10.89 2.49
C VAL A 117 -3.53 -11.11 1.12
N ASP A 118 -3.27 -10.02 0.41
CA ASP A 118 -2.57 -10.02 -0.85
C ASP A 118 -1.06 -9.87 -0.64
N THR A 119 -0.28 -10.77 -1.26
CA THR A 119 1.18 -10.79 -1.14
C THR A 119 1.83 -10.99 -2.50
N ASN A 120 3.13 -10.70 -2.59
CA ASN A 120 3.95 -11.01 -3.75
C ASN A 120 5.02 -12.04 -3.41
N CYS A 121 5.46 -12.81 -4.43
CA CYS A 121 6.62 -13.69 -4.31
C CYS A 121 7.91 -12.85 -4.22
N TRP A 122 8.92 -13.38 -3.53
CA TRP A 122 10.15 -12.73 -3.06
C TRP A 122 10.77 -11.69 -4.00
N TYR A 123 11.04 -12.08 -5.24
CA TYR A 123 11.76 -11.20 -6.18
C TYR A 123 10.90 -10.10 -6.81
N PHE A 124 9.60 -10.10 -6.57
CA PHE A 124 8.65 -9.08 -7.01
C PHE A 124 7.91 -8.41 -5.84
N ALA A 125 8.32 -8.74 -4.61
CA ALA A 125 7.75 -8.17 -3.39
C ALA A 125 8.44 -6.87 -2.99
N GLU A 126 7.79 -6.18 -2.04
CA GLU A 126 8.23 -4.93 -1.43
C GLU A 126 8.43 -3.77 -2.43
N GLY A 127 8.89 -2.63 -1.98
CA GLY A 127 9.00 -1.44 -2.82
C GLY A 127 7.66 -1.05 -3.43
N THR A 128 7.50 -1.13 -4.77
CA THR A 128 6.23 -0.86 -5.45
C THR A 128 5.25 -2.04 -5.44
N GLY A 129 5.66 -3.20 -4.97
CA GLY A 129 4.84 -4.39 -4.81
C GLY A 129 4.17 -4.49 -3.45
N ALA A 130 3.43 -5.60 -3.25
CA ALA A 130 2.90 -5.99 -1.96
C ALA A 130 3.99 -6.64 -1.08
N PRO A 131 3.76 -6.83 0.24
CA PRO A 131 4.68 -7.55 1.12
C PRO A 131 5.01 -8.97 0.64
N ALA A 132 6.23 -9.43 0.94
CA ALA A 132 6.69 -10.75 0.56
C ALA A 132 5.91 -11.86 1.30
N ILE A 133 5.38 -12.84 0.55
CA ILE A 133 4.67 -13.99 1.12
C ILE A 133 5.54 -14.75 2.12
N GLU A 134 6.85 -14.79 1.90
CA GLU A 134 7.82 -15.47 2.75
C GLU A 134 7.92 -14.82 4.14
N LEU A 135 7.91 -13.47 4.20
CA LEU A 135 7.91 -12.73 5.47
C LEU A 135 6.56 -12.88 6.19
N VAL A 136 5.47 -12.79 5.44
CA VAL A 136 4.12 -13.03 5.96
C VAL A 136 3.99 -14.45 6.51
N HIS A 137 4.54 -15.45 5.81
CA HIS A 137 4.55 -16.84 6.30
C HIS A 137 5.29 -16.98 7.63
N VAL A 138 6.45 -16.33 7.81
CA VAL A 138 7.18 -16.34 9.09
C VAL A 138 6.32 -15.73 10.21
N PHE A 139 5.67 -14.58 9.96
CA PHE A 139 4.75 -13.98 10.94
C PHE A 139 3.59 -14.90 11.29
N CYS A 140 2.92 -15.47 10.28
CA CYS A 140 1.79 -16.38 10.49
C CYS A 140 2.21 -17.62 11.29
N LYS A 141 3.35 -18.23 10.96
CA LYS A 141 3.90 -19.37 11.70
C LYS A 141 4.16 -19.04 13.16
N LYS A 142 4.77 -17.89 13.47
CA LYS A 142 4.99 -17.42 14.85
C LYS A 142 3.69 -17.09 15.59
N LEU A 143 2.65 -16.68 14.86
CA LEU A 143 1.31 -16.44 15.40
C LEU A 143 0.47 -17.71 15.54
N GLY A 144 0.94 -18.86 15.04
CA GLY A 144 0.17 -20.11 15.02
C GLY A 144 -0.96 -20.12 13.99
N VAL A 145 -0.86 -19.31 12.95
CA VAL A 145 -1.82 -19.21 11.86
C VAL A 145 -1.32 -20.01 10.66
N ASP A 146 -2.15 -20.95 10.17
CA ASP A 146 -1.89 -21.65 8.92
C ASP A 146 -2.50 -20.87 7.76
N THR A 147 -1.68 -20.50 6.79
CA THR A 147 -2.12 -19.79 5.59
C THR A 147 -2.67 -20.70 4.50
N GLY A 148 -2.48 -22.01 4.61
CA GLY A 148 -2.81 -22.99 3.57
C GLY A 148 -1.97 -22.87 2.27
N VAL A 149 -0.98 -21.97 2.25
CA VAL A 149 -0.14 -21.75 1.07
C VAL A 149 0.92 -22.83 0.93
N ASN A 150 1.03 -23.40 -0.26
CA ASN A 150 2.09 -24.34 -0.58
C ASN A 150 3.44 -23.60 -0.76
N MET A 151 4.19 -23.45 0.33
CA MET A 151 5.47 -22.73 0.32
C MET A 151 6.57 -23.47 -0.45
N GLU A 152 6.48 -24.79 -0.68
CA GLU A 152 7.38 -25.50 -1.58
C GLU A 152 7.18 -25.07 -3.04
N ALA A 153 5.91 -24.88 -3.44
CA ALA A 153 5.57 -24.34 -4.76
C ALA A 153 6.07 -22.89 -4.90
N VAL A 154 5.92 -22.05 -3.86
CA VAL A 154 6.44 -20.69 -3.84
C VAL A 154 7.97 -20.67 -4.02
N ALA A 155 8.70 -21.55 -3.32
CA ALA A 155 10.15 -21.65 -3.47
C ALA A 155 10.57 -22.05 -4.90
N LYS A 156 9.84 -22.95 -5.56
CA LYS A 156 10.08 -23.33 -6.97
C LYS A 156 9.80 -22.16 -7.92
N ILE A 157 8.69 -21.43 -7.70
CA ILE A 157 8.33 -20.24 -8.49
C ILE A 157 9.41 -19.18 -8.36
N ASN A 158 9.92 -18.92 -7.16
CA ASN A 158 10.97 -17.95 -6.91
C ASN A 158 12.25 -18.21 -7.71
N THR A 159 12.60 -19.46 -7.97
CA THR A 159 13.75 -19.79 -8.82
C THR A 159 13.60 -19.21 -10.23
N GLN A 160 12.39 -19.30 -10.79
CA GLN A 160 12.09 -18.75 -12.13
C GLN A 160 11.92 -17.22 -12.07
N LEU A 161 11.23 -16.70 -11.06
CA LEU A 161 11.02 -15.26 -10.90
C LEU A 161 12.34 -14.51 -10.73
N ARG A 162 13.35 -15.13 -10.12
CA ARG A 162 14.68 -14.53 -9.99
C ARG A 162 15.31 -14.27 -11.36
N GLU A 163 15.24 -15.22 -12.28
CA GLU A 163 15.82 -15.06 -13.63
C GLU A 163 15.05 -14.00 -14.43
N ILE A 164 13.70 -14.03 -14.36
CA ILE A 164 12.85 -12.98 -14.97
C ILE A 164 13.21 -11.60 -14.41
N ARG A 165 13.41 -11.50 -13.09
CA ARG A 165 13.80 -10.22 -12.44
C ARG A 165 15.15 -9.72 -12.94
N LYS A 166 16.14 -10.61 -13.14
CA LYS A 166 17.43 -10.24 -13.70
C LYS A 166 17.30 -9.69 -15.12
N GLU A 167 16.53 -10.34 -15.98
CA GLU A 167 16.26 -9.85 -17.34
C GLU A 167 15.59 -8.47 -17.33
N LEU A 168 14.58 -8.26 -16.47
CA LEU A 168 13.92 -6.97 -16.32
C LEU A 168 14.86 -5.89 -15.77
N ASN A 169 15.72 -6.21 -14.82
CA ASN A 169 16.70 -5.25 -14.29
C ASN A 169 17.66 -4.77 -15.38
N GLN A 170 18.12 -5.66 -16.25
CA GLN A 170 19.01 -5.32 -17.35
C GLN A 170 18.30 -4.49 -18.44
N SER A 171 17.10 -4.90 -18.84
CA SER A 171 16.42 -4.32 -20.01
C SER A 171 15.60 -3.06 -19.70
N VAL A 172 14.97 -2.99 -18.51
CA VAL A 172 14.00 -1.93 -18.18
C VAL A 172 14.52 -0.96 -17.12
N PHE A 173 15.20 -1.47 -16.09
CA PHE A 173 15.57 -0.68 -14.92
C PHE A 173 17.04 -0.28 -14.84
N GLY A 174 17.88 -0.79 -15.75
CA GLY A 174 19.34 -0.62 -15.70
C GLY A 174 19.98 -1.58 -14.68
N ALA A 175 21.30 -1.80 -14.82
CA ALA A 175 22.07 -2.83 -14.13
C ALA A 175 22.20 -2.68 -12.60
N ASP A 176 21.82 -1.55 -12.01
CA ASP A 176 22.17 -1.19 -10.63
C ASP A 176 21.11 -1.51 -9.55
N LYS A 177 20.05 -2.25 -9.86
CA LYS A 177 19.12 -2.67 -8.81
C LYS A 177 19.60 -3.94 -8.12
N SER A 178 20.00 -3.80 -6.85
CA SER A 178 20.36 -4.93 -5.98
C SER A 178 19.18 -5.91 -5.85
N GLU A 179 19.48 -7.20 -5.95
CA GLU A 179 18.52 -8.24 -5.61
C GLU A 179 18.42 -8.36 -4.08
N PRO A 180 17.21 -8.67 -3.54
CA PRO A 180 17.10 -9.04 -2.13
C PRO A 180 17.90 -10.33 -1.87
N LYS A 181 18.43 -10.49 -0.65
CA LYS A 181 19.08 -11.72 -0.21
C LYS A 181 18.14 -12.90 -0.41
N ALA A 182 18.61 -13.99 -1.01
CA ALA A 182 17.79 -15.18 -1.16
C ALA A 182 17.32 -15.68 0.23
N PHE A 183 16.06 -16.09 0.31
CA PHE A 183 15.48 -16.61 1.53
C PHE A 183 14.38 -17.64 1.22
N ASN A 184 14.46 -18.77 1.89
CA ASN A 184 13.42 -19.81 1.87
C ASN A 184 13.01 -20.12 3.33
N PRO A 185 11.82 -19.72 3.77
CA PRO A 185 11.38 -19.89 5.16
C PRO A 185 11.22 -21.36 5.60
N LEU A 186 11.27 -22.32 4.64
CA LEU A 186 11.19 -23.76 4.96
C LEU A 186 12.55 -24.35 5.32
N THR A 187 13.65 -23.83 4.75
CA THR A 187 14.99 -24.42 4.86
C THR A 187 15.99 -23.54 5.58
N ASP A 188 15.86 -22.22 5.45
CA ASP A 188 16.83 -21.28 5.95
C ASP A 188 16.56 -20.94 7.43
N LYS A 189 17.65 -20.86 8.18
CA LYS A 189 17.60 -20.39 9.56
C LYS A 189 17.90 -18.90 9.61
N LEU A 190 17.00 -18.15 10.23
CA LEU A 190 17.24 -16.74 10.52
C LEU A 190 18.32 -16.59 11.59
N PRO A 191 19.22 -15.59 11.49
CA PRO A 191 20.04 -15.16 12.61
C PRO A 191 19.17 -14.82 13.82
N ALA A 192 19.63 -15.12 15.02
CA ALA A 192 18.83 -14.94 16.25
C ALA A 192 18.33 -13.49 16.43
N GLU A 193 19.16 -12.51 16.04
CA GLU A 193 18.81 -11.09 16.08
C GLU A 193 17.67 -10.72 15.11
N ILE A 194 17.63 -11.36 13.93
CA ILE A 194 16.57 -11.13 12.94
C ILE A 194 15.28 -11.87 13.35
N ASP A 195 15.40 -13.12 13.84
CA ASP A 195 14.26 -13.86 14.35
C ASP A 195 13.58 -13.13 15.51
N ALA A 196 14.37 -12.50 16.41
CA ALA A 196 13.86 -11.66 17.49
C ALA A 196 13.14 -10.39 17.00
N LEU A 197 13.47 -9.84 15.81
CA LEU A 197 12.74 -8.71 15.23
C LEU A 197 11.31 -9.11 14.84
N PHE A 198 11.10 -10.32 14.34
CA PHE A 198 9.75 -10.83 14.07
C PHE A 198 8.91 -10.91 15.36
N ASP A 199 9.50 -11.43 16.44
CA ASP A 199 8.80 -11.51 17.74
C ASP A 199 8.51 -10.10 18.28
N LYS A 200 9.45 -9.17 18.17
CA LYS A 200 9.26 -7.76 18.54
C LYS A 200 8.14 -7.11 17.74
N ALA A 201 8.10 -7.29 16.41
CA ALA A 201 7.05 -6.75 15.57
C ALA A 201 5.67 -7.29 15.95
N ILE A 202 5.56 -8.60 16.19
CA ILE A 202 4.31 -9.24 16.65
C ILE A 202 3.86 -8.69 18.01
N ALA A 203 4.78 -8.55 18.96
CA ALA A 203 4.46 -8.01 20.29
C ALA A 203 3.98 -6.56 20.19
N ALA A 204 4.66 -5.73 19.40
CA ALA A 204 4.30 -4.34 19.16
C ALA A 204 2.91 -4.23 18.47
N ALA A 205 2.65 -5.00 17.42
CA ALA A 205 1.36 -5.02 16.74
C ALA A 205 0.20 -5.44 17.65
N LYS A 206 0.42 -6.43 18.54
CA LYS A 206 -0.56 -6.84 19.56
C LYS A 206 -0.81 -5.76 20.62
N ALA A 207 0.21 -4.97 20.94
CA ALA A 207 0.13 -3.86 21.89
C ALA A 207 -0.39 -2.54 21.25
N ASP A 208 -0.71 -2.53 19.97
CA ASP A 208 -1.07 -1.33 19.19
C ASP A 208 0.02 -0.24 19.22
N ASP A 209 1.29 -0.66 19.35
CA ASP A 209 2.48 0.19 19.24
C ASP A 209 2.91 0.31 17.78
N GLU A 210 2.38 1.34 17.12
CA GLU A 210 2.58 1.58 15.70
C GLU A 210 4.05 1.81 15.33
N ASP A 211 4.72 2.67 16.08
CA ASP A 211 6.11 3.05 15.80
C ASP A 211 7.06 1.86 15.97
N ALA A 212 6.89 1.08 17.03
CA ALA A 212 7.69 -0.12 17.26
C ALA A 212 7.42 -1.21 16.21
N THR A 213 6.16 -1.33 15.72
CA THR A 213 5.79 -2.27 14.66
C THR A 213 6.49 -1.87 13.34
N ILE A 214 6.42 -0.60 12.97
CA ILE A 214 7.07 -0.07 11.76
C ILE A 214 8.60 -0.24 11.84
N ASP A 215 9.22 0.14 12.97
CA ASP A 215 10.67 0.06 13.16
C ASP A 215 11.17 -1.39 13.01
N ALA A 216 10.50 -2.35 13.65
CA ALA A 216 10.90 -3.75 13.57
C ALA A 216 10.73 -4.32 12.15
N CYS A 217 9.62 -4.04 11.47
CA CYS A 217 9.38 -4.48 10.09
C CYS A 217 10.40 -3.88 9.11
N ARG A 218 10.71 -2.58 9.21
CA ARG A 218 11.73 -1.94 8.38
C ARG A 218 13.13 -2.52 8.57
N LYS A 219 13.48 -2.92 9.78
CA LYS A 219 14.75 -3.61 10.05
C LYS A 219 14.80 -4.99 9.42
N ILE A 220 13.67 -5.71 9.41
CA ILE A 220 13.55 -7.00 8.70
C ILE A 220 13.74 -6.78 7.20
N GLU A 221 13.00 -5.86 6.60
CA GLU A 221 13.10 -5.52 5.18
C GLU A 221 14.53 -5.12 4.79
N ALA A 222 15.17 -4.26 5.59
CA ALA A 222 16.55 -3.82 5.37
C ALA A 222 17.57 -4.96 5.46
N TYR A 223 17.41 -5.90 6.39
CA TYR A 223 18.26 -7.08 6.50
C TYR A 223 18.24 -7.90 5.21
N PHE A 224 17.10 -8.06 4.58
CA PHE A 224 16.98 -8.79 3.32
C PHE A 224 17.38 -7.96 2.09
N GLY A 225 17.65 -6.67 2.25
CA GLY A 225 18.04 -5.79 1.15
C GLY A 225 16.88 -5.33 0.28
N PHE A 226 15.67 -5.30 0.82
CA PHE A 226 14.52 -4.69 0.17
C PHE A 226 14.65 -3.17 0.09
N PRO A 227 13.95 -2.52 -0.87
CA PRO A 227 14.05 -1.07 -1.06
C PRO A 227 13.67 -0.29 0.19
N ALA A 228 14.44 0.77 0.48
CA ALA A 228 14.06 1.72 1.52
C ALA A 228 12.76 2.47 1.15
N PRO A 229 12.01 2.97 2.15
CA PRO A 229 10.83 3.78 1.93
C PRO A 229 11.08 4.98 1.03
N ASN A 230 10.14 5.27 0.13
CA ASN A 230 10.19 6.47 -0.71
C ASN A 230 9.51 7.64 0.02
N GLU A 231 10.30 8.53 0.63
CA GLU A 231 9.79 9.66 1.39
C GLU A 231 8.99 10.66 0.55
N LEU A 232 9.29 10.83 -0.74
CA LEU A 232 8.55 11.74 -1.60
C LEU A 232 7.14 11.21 -1.82
N VAL A 233 7.00 9.92 -2.09
CA VAL A 233 5.71 9.26 -2.24
C VAL A 233 4.90 9.32 -0.94
N GLN A 234 5.55 9.08 0.20
CA GLN A 234 4.93 9.17 1.52
C GLN A 234 4.42 10.59 1.83
N LYS A 235 5.24 11.61 1.57
CA LYS A 235 4.87 13.03 1.82
C LYS A 235 3.75 13.51 0.91
N ALA A 236 3.77 13.11 -0.36
CA ALA A 236 2.77 13.50 -1.34
C ALA A 236 1.47 12.68 -1.25
N GLU A 237 1.46 11.59 -0.48
CA GLU A 237 0.29 10.71 -0.28
C GLU A 237 -0.27 10.19 -1.62
N ILE A 238 0.62 9.74 -2.52
CA ILE A 238 0.28 9.25 -3.87
C ILE A 238 0.67 7.79 -4.07
N PRO A 239 0.02 7.08 -5.02
CA PRO A 239 0.46 5.75 -5.43
C PRO A 239 1.87 5.75 -6.02
N GLY A 240 2.67 4.72 -5.71
CA GLY A 240 4.00 4.54 -6.29
C GLY A 240 3.98 4.46 -7.82
N GLY A 241 2.96 3.83 -8.41
CA GLY A 241 2.75 3.81 -9.86
C GLY A 241 2.48 5.20 -10.47
N MET A 242 1.75 6.07 -9.76
CA MET A 242 1.55 7.47 -10.17
C MET A 242 2.89 8.22 -10.19
N TYR A 243 3.68 8.10 -9.13
CA TYR A 243 5.02 8.68 -9.05
C TYR A 243 5.91 8.22 -10.20
N SER A 244 5.99 6.91 -10.45
CA SER A 244 6.80 6.34 -11.54
C SER A 244 6.37 6.86 -12.92
N ASN A 245 5.06 7.00 -13.15
CA ASN A 245 4.54 7.57 -14.41
C ASN A 245 4.90 9.05 -14.56
N MET A 246 4.78 9.85 -13.49
CA MET A 246 5.19 11.26 -13.51
C MET A 246 6.68 11.42 -13.83
N VAL A 247 7.53 10.61 -13.17
CA VAL A 247 8.98 10.60 -13.44
C VAL A 247 9.27 10.22 -14.90
N ALA A 248 8.62 9.18 -15.41
CA ALA A 248 8.81 8.75 -16.81
C ALA A 248 8.38 9.83 -17.81
N GLN A 249 7.23 10.47 -17.57
CA GLN A 249 6.74 11.58 -18.41
C GLN A 249 7.70 12.76 -18.42
N LEU A 250 8.16 13.19 -17.25
CA LEU A 250 9.10 14.31 -17.12
C LEU A 250 10.45 14.01 -17.75
N LYS A 251 10.93 12.76 -17.68
CA LYS A 251 12.15 12.31 -18.35
C LYS A 251 12.03 12.41 -19.87
N GLN A 252 10.89 12.01 -20.44
CA GLN A 252 10.63 12.18 -21.89
C GLN A 252 10.61 13.64 -22.31
N LEU A 253 10.11 14.53 -21.45
CA LEU A 253 10.04 15.97 -21.68
C LEU A 253 11.37 16.70 -21.34
N LYS A 254 12.38 16.01 -20.79
CA LYS A 254 13.64 16.59 -20.26
C LYS A 254 13.38 17.72 -19.25
N ALA A 255 12.41 17.50 -18.38
CA ALA A 255 11.91 18.47 -17.40
C ALA A 255 11.82 17.88 -15.99
N GLU A 256 12.77 17.00 -15.62
CA GLU A 256 12.78 16.31 -14.33
C GLU A 256 12.86 17.26 -13.12
N ASP A 257 13.41 18.45 -13.34
CA ASP A 257 13.55 19.50 -12.34
C ASP A 257 12.21 20.04 -11.80
N ILE A 258 11.12 19.87 -12.54
CA ILE A 258 9.79 20.31 -12.10
C ILE A 258 9.03 19.28 -11.26
N LEU A 259 9.57 18.06 -11.09
CA LEU A 259 8.89 17.01 -10.33
C LEU A 259 8.49 17.44 -8.91
N PRO A 260 9.35 18.12 -8.11
CA PRO A 260 8.94 18.60 -6.79
C PRO A 260 7.72 19.53 -6.85
N ARG A 261 7.70 20.45 -7.81
CA ARG A 261 6.57 21.38 -7.96
C ARG A 261 5.29 20.67 -8.40
N ALA A 262 5.37 19.75 -9.34
CA ALA A 262 4.23 18.93 -9.74
C ALA A 262 3.66 18.14 -8.55
N MET A 263 4.51 17.57 -7.69
CA MET A 263 4.10 16.88 -6.47
C MET A 263 3.35 17.79 -5.49
N GLU A 264 3.80 19.04 -5.30
CA GLU A 264 3.14 20.03 -4.46
C GLU A 264 1.75 20.44 -4.99
N LEU A 265 1.54 20.39 -6.29
CA LEU A 265 0.25 20.75 -6.93
C LEU A 265 -0.80 19.64 -6.85
N ILE A 266 -0.42 18.39 -6.58
CA ILE A 266 -1.36 17.24 -6.54
C ILE A 266 -2.56 17.49 -5.63
N PRO A 267 -2.43 17.98 -4.38
CA PRO A 267 -3.58 18.23 -3.51
C PRO A 267 -4.60 19.21 -4.11
N SER A 268 -4.13 20.30 -4.75
CA SER A 268 -5.00 21.31 -5.36
C SER A 268 -5.69 20.79 -6.62
N VAL A 269 -4.95 20.07 -7.47
CA VAL A 269 -5.51 19.41 -8.66
C VAL A 269 -6.55 18.36 -8.28
N ARG A 270 -6.25 17.54 -7.25
CA ARG A 270 -7.17 16.55 -6.73
C ARG A 270 -8.46 17.18 -6.17
N LEU A 271 -8.32 18.31 -5.46
CA LEU A 271 -9.48 19.06 -4.95
C LEU A 271 -10.34 19.60 -6.10
N ALA A 272 -9.72 20.19 -7.12
CA ALA A 272 -10.41 20.70 -8.30
C ALA A 272 -11.12 19.58 -9.08
N ALA A 273 -10.59 18.36 -9.06
CA ALA A 273 -11.19 17.17 -9.67
C ALA A 273 -12.29 16.51 -8.82
N GLY A 274 -12.69 17.08 -7.67
CA GLY A 274 -13.75 16.55 -6.80
C GLY A 274 -13.28 15.45 -5.84
N LEU A 275 -12.01 15.47 -5.43
CA LEU A 275 -11.39 14.54 -4.47
C LEU A 275 -11.50 13.05 -4.84
N PRO A 276 -11.20 12.66 -6.10
CA PRO A 276 -11.26 11.24 -6.42
C PRO A 276 -10.24 10.45 -5.61
N PRO A 277 -10.52 9.18 -5.27
CA PRO A 277 -9.49 8.25 -4.81
C PRO A 277 -8.37 8.16 -5.88
N LEU A 278 -7.11 8.19 -5.46
CA LEU A 278 -5.97 8.09 -6.37
C LEU A 278 -5.71 6.63 -6.79
N VAL A 279 -6.62 6.12 -7.59
CA VAL A 279 -6.58 4.78 -8.19
C VAL A 279 -6.56 4.93 -9.72
N THR A 280 -6.03 3.93 -10.43
CA THR A 280 -6.06 3.94 -11.90
C THR A 280 -7.51 3.89 -12.41
N PRO A 281 -7.94 4.78 -13.34
CA PRO A 281 -7.14 5.77 -14.08
C PRO A 281 -7.02 7.16 -13.42
N THR A 282 -7.76 7.46 -12.35
CA THR A 282 -7.85 8.80 -11.77
C THR A 282 -6.50 9.31 -11.25
N SER A 283 -5.65 8.45 -10.69
CA SER A 283 -4.30 8.82 -10.26
C SER A 283 -3.44 9.33 -11.41
N GLN A 284 -3.54 8.70 -12.59
CA GLN A 284 -2.80 9.12 -13.78
C GLN A 284 -3.32 10.46 -14.33
N ILE A 285 -4.63 10.67 -14.33
CA ILE A 285 -5.25 11.92 -14.75
C ILE A 285 -4.81 13.08 -13.85
N VAL A 286 -4.89 12.90 -12.53
CA VAL A 286 -4.45 13.90 -11.55
C VAL A 286 -2.95 14.17 -11.67
N GLY A 287 -2.13 13.13 -11.84
CA GLY A 287 -0.68 13.25 -12.00
C GLY A 287 -0.30 14.02 -13.26
N ALA A 288 -0.88 13.67 -14.41
CA ALA A 288 -0.62 14.36 -15.68
C ALA A 288 -1.06 15.83 -15.60
N GLN A 289 -2.21 16.13 -15.00
CA GLN A 289 -2.67 17.51 -14.82
C GLN A 289 -1.75 18.31 -13.89
N ALA A 290 -1.24 17.71 -12.81
CA ALA A 290 -0.29 18.36 -11.92
C ALA A 290 1.04 18.69 -12.64
N VAL A 291 1.53 17.78 -13.50
CA VAL A 291 2.69 18.04 -14.36
C VAL A 291 2.42 19.19 -15.32
N ASN A 292 1.27 19.19 -16.01
CA ASN A 292 0.92 20.28 -16.93
C ASN A 292 0.86 21.62 -16.22
N CYS A 293 0.20 21.72 -15.05
CA CYS A 293 0.17 22.95 -14.28
C CYS A 293 1.58 23.43 -13.86
N ALA A 294 2.48 22.51 -13.47
CA ALA A 294 3.85 22.86 -13.11
C ALA A 294 4.68 23.34 -14.32
N LEU A 295 4.42 22.77 -15.51
CA LEU A 295 5.03 23.25 -16.78
C LEU A 295 4.56 24.65 -17.15
N ASP A 296 3.25 24.91 -17.04
CA ASP A 296 2.65 26.22 -17.34
C ASP A 296 3.18 27.31 -16.40
N GLU A 297 3.41 27.00 -15.11
CA GLU A 297 4.03 27.93 -14.16
C GLU A 297 5.50 28.27 -14.49
N LYS A 298 6.21 27.38 -15.19
CA LYS A 298 7.61 27.56 -15.58
C LYS A 298 7.76 28.31 -16.90
N ALA A 299 6.76 28.29 -17.78
CA ALA A 299 6.75 28.94 -19.09
C ALA A 299 6.54 30.47 -18.98
#